data_e8354849a6fb87c5aafb53a626411c60
#
_entry.id   e8354849a6fb87c5aafb53a626411c60
#
_cell.length_a   1.000
_cell.length_b   1.000
_cell.length_c   1.000
_cell.angle_alpha   90.00
_cell.angle_beta   90.00
_cell.angle_gamma   90.00
#
_symmetry.space_group_name_H-M   'P 1'
#
loop_
_entity.id
_entity.type
_entity.pdbx_description
1 polymer ?
#
loop_
_entity_poly.entity_id
_entity_poly.type
_entity_poly.pdbx_seq_one_letter_code
_entity_poly.pdbx_strand_id
1 'polypeptide(L)'
;MPRYAVKGGEVTLKCDHSVRLEHLHKVEWKKGDDKLFMYVKGRTPPFKAWEIPGAKLNTRKSSEKQIHLTNLTFAAGGSYYCVVSMETPSIFTRDSDFKDLTIIDPQDDDPKITFKKDTYYIGEMLEANCTTAPSKPPPHITWLLNDVKVRDSFTKSFSNGIVHGHGYFETKASSIKQLSMEVSQLEDGKLRLTCMATIPGYVNNDSDYADIRNSTVYIEILEESPALPSPVEAASSATLLTLNCMLVVLFLWLF
;
A
#
# COMPACT_ATOMS: atom_id res chain seq x y z
N MET A 1 1.38 22.44 -5.84
CA MET A 1 0.88 21.56 -6.93
C MET A 1 0.55 20.19 -6.33
N PRO A 2 -0.60 19.58 -6.62
CA PRO A 2 -0.92 18.23 -6.12
C PRO A 2 0.06 17.22 -6.67
N ARG A 3 0.45 16.27 -5.82
CA ARG A 3 1.38 15.19 -6.17
C ARG A 3 0.69 14.02 -6.88
N TYR A 4 -0.62 13.84 -6.60
CA TYR A 4 -1.42 12.76 -7.13
C TYR A 4 -2.73 13.27 -7.72
N ALA A 5 -3.22 12.59 -8.76
CA ALA A 5 -4.56 12.77 -9.31
C ALA A 5 -5.11 11.43 -9.80
N VAL A 6 -6.44 11.30 -9.78
CA VAL A 6 -7.12 10.05 -10.16
C VAL A 6 -7.32 9.98 -11.66
N LYS A 7 -7.09 8.82 -12.26
CA LYS A 7 -7.36 8.50 -13.67
C LYS A 7 -8.83 8.84 -14.00
N GLY A 8 -9.06 9.49 -15.14
CA GLY A 8 -10.38 9.97 -15.56
C GLY A 8 -10.84 11.28 -14.90
N GLY A 9 -10.19 11.68 -13.80
CA GLY A 9 -10.51 12.89 -13.06
C GLY A 9 -9.94 14.17 -13.64
N GLU A 10 -9.82 15.18 -12.78
CA GLU A 10 -9.28 16.51 -13.12
C GLU A 10 -8.26 16.97 -12.07
N VAL A 11 -7.36 17.88 -12.47
CA VAL A 11 -6.36 18.47 -11.58
C VAL A 11 -6.08 19.92 -11.96
N THR A 12 -5.87 20.77 -10.95
CA THR A 12 -5.40 22.16 -11.14
C THR A 12 -3.95 22.27 -10.70
N LEU A 13 -3.08 22.67 -11.63
CA LEU A 13 -1.68 22.95 -11.36
C LEU A 13 -1.51 24.46 -11.20
N LYS A 14 -1.00 24.90 -10.04
CA LYS A 14 -0.81 26.32 -9.72
C LYS A 14 0.66 26.71 -9.88
N CYS A 15 0.87 27.87 -10.51
CA CYS A 15 2.16 28.57 -10.65
C CYS A 15 2.18 29.72 -9.65
N ASP A 16 2.82 29.52 -8.50
CA ASP A 16 2.92 30.54 -7.47
C ASP A 16 4.05 31.53 -7.82
N HIS A 17 3.64 32.68 -8.35
CA HIS A 17 4.53 33.81 -8.60
C HIS A 17 3.94 35.10 -8.02
N SER A 18 4.84 35.97 -7.52
CA SER A 18 4.49 37.28 -6.94
C SER A 18 4.46 38.42 -7.97
N VAL A 19 4.66 38.10 -9.26
CA VAL A 19 4.70 39.12 -10.33
C VAL A 19 3.32 39.71 -10.51
N ARG A 20 3.20 41.05 -10.38
CA ARG A 20 1.96 41.79 -10.65
C ARG A 20 1.68 41.75 -12.12
N LEU A 21 0.38 41.70 -12.49
CA LEU A 21 -0.07 41.61 -13.89
C LEU A 21 0.50 42.73 -14.76
N GLU A 22 0.67 43.95 -14.22
CA GLU A 22 1.25 45.09 -14.92
C GLU A 22 2.68 44.90 -15.40
N HIS A 23 3.47 44.07 -14.69
CA HIS A 23 4.86 43.74 -15.03
C HIS A 23 5.02 42.40 -15.73
N LEU A 24 3.94 41.61 -15.80
CA LEU A 24 3.96 40.31 -16.41
C LEU A 24 4.00 40.42 -17.94
N HIS A 25 4.90 39.70 -18.58
CA HIS A 25 4.89 39.50 -20.02
C HIS A 25 4.16 38.22 -20.42
N LYS A 26 4.65 37.06 -19.91
CA LYS A 26 4.05 35.76 -20.22
C LYS A 26 4.28 34.75 -19.10
N VAL A 27 3.42 33.74 -19.06
CA VAL A 27 3.60 32.50 -18.28
C VAL A 27 3.50 31.30 -19.21
N GLU A 28 4.48 30.42 -19.17
CA GLU A 28 4.50 29.16 -19.93
C GLU A 28 4.45 27.98 -18.99
N TRP A 29 3.61 27.02 -19.29
CA TRP A 29 3.57 25.73 -18.62
C TRP A 29 4.21 24.67 -19.50
N LYS A 30 5.06 23.84 -18.88
CA LYS A 30 5.80 22.79 -19.54
C LYS A 30 5.72 21.47 -18.79
N LYS A 31 5.87 20.37 -19.54
CA LYS A 31 6.04 19.02 -19.05
C LYS A 31 7.30 18.45 -19.70
N GLY A 32 8.37 18.29 -18.92
CA GLY A 32 9.69 18.09 -19.53
C GLY A 32 10.02 19.22 -20.52
N ASP A 33 10.34 18.90 -21.75
CA ASP A 33 10.64 19.89 -22.79
C ASP A 33 9.42 20.39 -23.56
N ASP A 34 8.27 19.73 -23.40
CA ASP A 34 7.05 20.05 -24.13
C ASP A 34 6.31 21.25 -23.56
N LYS A 35 5.92 22.19 -24.43
CA LYS A 35 5.03 23.30 -24.07
C LYS A 35 3.59 22.82 -24.04
N LEU A 36 2.86 23.16 -22.98
CA LEU A 36 1.46 22.76 -22.78
C LEU A 36 0.51 23.94 -22.94
N PHE A 37 0.87 25.08 -22.36
CA PHE A 37 0.04 26.27 -22.30
C PHE A 37 0.93 27.50 -22.15
N MET A 38 0.53 28.57 -22.77
CA MET A 38 1.18 29.88 -22.65
C MET A 38 0.12 30.96 -22.52
N TYR A 39 0.21 31.76 -21.48
CA TYR A 39 -0.51 33.01 -21.31
C TYR A 39 0.40 34.17 -21.73
N VAL A 40 -0.12 35.12 -22.48
CA VAL A 40 0.60 36.36 -22.90
C VAL A 40 -0.31 37.55 -22.64
N LYS A 41 0.17 38.48 -21.80
CA LYS A 41 -0.53 39.69 -21.47
C LYS A 41 -0.76 40.54 -22.74
N GLY A 42 -1.96 41.15 -22.87
CA GLY A 42 -2.29 42.03 -23.98
C GLY A 42 -2.62 41.33 -25.31
N ARG A 43 -2.51 40.01 -25.39
CA ARG A 43 -2.89 39.24 -26.57
C ARG A 43 -4.39 38.89 -26.53
N THR A 44 -5.03 38.80 -27.70
CA THR A 44 -6.42 38.34 -27.86
C THR A 44 -6.49 37.17 -28.84
N PRO A 45 -6.87 35.94 -28.42
CA PRO A 45 -7.04 35.51 -27.03
C PRO A 45 -5.69 35.53 -26.25
N PRO A 46 -5.70 35.69 -24.90
CA PRO A 46 -4.48 35.87 -24.12
C PRO A 46 -3.65 34.59 -23.96
N PHE A 47 -4.13 33.47 -24.47
CA PHE A 47 -3.46 32.18 -24.31
C PHE A 47 -3.29 31.42 -25.63
N LYS A 48 -2.30 30.53 -25.65
CA LYS A 48 -2.10 29.49 -26.65
C LYS A 48 -1.93 28.16 -25.92
N ALA A 49 -2.58 27.12 -26.41
CA ALA A 49 -2.49 25.77 -25.88
C ALA A 49 -1.92 24.83 -26.94
N TRP A 50 -1.24 23.80 -26.49
CA TRP A 50 -0.74 22.66 -27.26
C TRP A 50 -1.43 21.40 -26.80
N GLU A 51 -1.32 20.34 -27.55
CA GLU A 51 -1.78 19.02 -27.14
C GLU A 51 -1.02 18.53 -25.92
N ILE A 52 -1.75 18.00 -24.93
CA ILE A 52 -1.17 17.50 -23.70
C ILE A 52 -1.32 15.99 -23.71
N PRO A 53 -0.21 15.23 -23.74
CA PRO A 53 -0.31 13.77 -23.66
C PRO A 53 -1.07 13.32 -22.40
N GLY A 54 -2.18 12.62 -22.62
CA GLY A 54 -2.98 12.03 -21.57
C GLY A 54 -3.92 12.96 -20.80
N ALA A 55 -4.13 14.20 -21.24
CA ALA A 55 -5.07 15.13 -20.60
C ALA A 55 -5.69 16.08 -21.60
N LYS A 56 -6.83 16.68 -21.24
CA LYS A 56 -7.43 17.80 -21.96
C LYS A 56 -7.31 19.07 -21.13
N LEU A 57 -6.84 20.15 -21.74
CA LEU A 57 -6.77 21.47 -21.10
C LEU A 57 -8.15 22.14 -21.09
N ASN A 58 -8.61 22.56 -19.93
CA ASN A 58 -9.78 23.41 -19.79
C ASN A 58 -9.34 24.87 -19.76
N THR A 59 -9.39 25.53 -20.94
CA THR A 59 -8.96 26.91 -21.10
C THR A 59 -9.81 27.91 -20.32
N ARG A 60 -11.09 27.59 -20.03
CA ARG A 60 -11.98 28.47 -19.25
C ARG A 60 -11.59 28.52 -17.76
N LYS A 61 -10.98 27.47 -17.24
CA LYS A 61 -10.49 27.37 -15.85
C LYS A 61 -8.98 27.66 -15.75
N SER A 62 -8.30 27.97 -16.86
CA SER A 62 -6.85 28.24 -16.92
C SER A 62 -6.56 29.72 -17.03
N SER A 63 -5.46 30.19 -16.46
CA SER A 63 -5.05 31.58 -16.38
C SER A 63 -3.52 31.71 -16.33
N GLU A 64 -3.04 32.93 -16.09
CA GLU A 64 -1.61 33.18 -15.83
C GLU A 64 -1.09 32.49 -14.56
N LYS A 65 -1.99 32.13 -13.63
CA LYS A 65 -1.60 31.51 -12.34
C LYS A 65 -1.83 30.00 -12.26
N GLN A 66 -2.58 29.43 -13.20
CA GLN A 66 -2.92 28.02 -13.14
C GLN A 66 -3.31 27.45 -14.49
N ILE A 67 -3.11 26.13 -14.62
CA ILE A 67 -3.76 25.33 -15.68
C ILE A 67 -4.66 24.28 -15.04
N HIS A 68 -5.76 23.98 -15.73
CA HIS A 68 -6.74 22.98 -15.31
C HIS A 68 -6.82 21.87 -16.36
N LEU A 69 -6.44 20.66 -15.93
CA LEU A 69 -6.40 19.46 -16.77
C LEU A 69 -7.56 18.54 -16.41
N THR A 70 -8.18 17.95 -17.41
CA THR A 70 -9.33 17.03 -17.29
C THR A 70 -9.10 15.76 -18.10
N ASN A 71 -9.91 14.72 -17.86
CA ASN A 71 -9.83 13.43 -18.55
C ASN A 71 -8.43 12.81 -18.46
N LEU A 72 -7.90 12.75 -17.24
CA LEU A 72 -6.53 12.31 -16.98
C LEU A 72 -6.35 10.83 -17.31
N THR A 73 -5.31 10.51 -18.08
CA THR A 73 -4.79 9.15 -18.26
C THR A 73 -3.40 9.05 -17.64
N PHE A 74 -2.83 7.87 -17.54
CA PHE A 74 -1.48 7.69 -17.01
C PHE A 74 -0.42 8.49 -17.76
N ALA A 75 -0.62 8.76 -19.04
CA ALA A 75 0.28 9.59 -19.85
C ALA A 75 0.31 11.06 -19.40
N ALA A 76 -0.68 11.52 -18.60
CA ALA A 76 -0.64 12.84 -17.98
C ALA A 76 0.37 12.92 -16.81
N GLY A 77 0.80 11.78 -16.24
CA GLY A 77 1.85 11.76 -15.21
C GLY A 77 3.18 12.29 -15.73
N GLY A 78 4.01 12.85 -14.84
CA GLY A 78 5.34 13.38 -15.15
C GLY A 78 5.65 14.69 -14.45
N SER A 79 6.81 15.27 -14.80
CA SER A 79 7.34 16.48 -14.18
C SER A 79 6.84 17.74 -14.89
N TYR A 80 6.20 18.60 -14.14
CA TYR A 80 5.64 19.87 -14.61
C TYR A 80 6.37 21.05 -13.97
N TYR A 81 6.48 22.15 -14.71
CA TYR A 81 6.99 23.41 -14.20
C TYR A 81 6.39 24.60 -14.98
N CYS A 82 6.47 25.78 -14.41
CA CYS A 82 6.08 27.02 -15.08
C CYS A 82 7.27 27.95 -15.23
N VAL A 83 7.24 28.73 -16.32
CA VAL A 83 8.23 29.74 -16.66
C VAL A 83 7.53 31.07 -16.69
N VAL A 84 7.97 32.01 -15.85
CA VAL A 84 7.39 33.35 -15.72
C VAL A 84 8.35 34.37 -16.31
N SER A 85 7.90 35.18 -17.27
CA SER A 85 8.69 36.25 -17.88
C SER A 85 8.06 37.60 -17.56
N MET A 86 8.88 38.56 -17.15
CA MET A 86 8.53 39.97 -16.94
C MET A 86 9.10 40.85 -18.07
N GLU A 87 8.50 41.98 -18.32
CA GLU A 87 8.98 42.97 -19.30
C GLU A 87 9.43 44.29 -18.66
N THR A 88 8.92 44.61 -17.47
CA THR A 88 9.22 45.86 -16.78
C THR A 88 9.51 45.59 -15.30
N PRO A 89 10.46 46.33 -14.66
CA PRO A 89 11.34 47.36 -15.22
C PRO A 89 12.49 46.83 -16.08
N SER A 90 12.70 45.50 -16.10
CA SER A 90 13.67 44.79 -16.93
C SER A 90 13.12 43.48 -17.45
N ILE A 91 13.58 43.02 -18.60
CA ILE A 91 13.24 41.70 -19.11
C ILE A 91 13.91 40.65 -18.21
N PHE A 92 13.10 39.82 -17.55
CA PHE A 92 13.55 38.78 -16.68
C PHE A 92 12.70 37.52 -16.83
N THR A 93 13.32 36.37 -16.86
CA THR A 93 12.63 35.07 -16.95
C THR A 93 13.11 34.17 -15.84
N ARG A 94 12.18 33.49 -15.16
CA ARG A 94 12.46 32.54 -14.09
C ARG A 94 11.59 31.30 -14.23
N ASP A 95 12.21 30.16 -14.09
CA ASP A 95 11.56 28.86 -14.03
C ASP A 95 11.20 28.52 -12.57
N SER A 96 10.08 27.87 -12.37
CA SER A 96 9.77 27.25 -11.08
C SER A 96 10.55 25.94 -10.92
N ASP A 97 10.57 25.41 -9.68
CA ASP A 97 11.00 24.02 -9.46
C ASP A 97 10.07 23.04 -10.19
N PHE A 98 10.66 21.93 -10.59
CA PHE A 98 9.90 20.80 -11.12
C PHE A 98 9.04 20.18 -10.03
N LYS A 99 7.82 19.81 -10.37
CA LYS A 99 6.89 19.09 -9.49
C LYS A 99 6.30 17.91 -10.24
N ASP A 100 6.42 16.74 -9.64
CA ASP A 100 5.92 15.51 -10.21
C ASP A 100 4.43 15.34 -9.92
N LEU A 101 3.67 14.98 -10.95
CA LEU A 101 2.29 14.54 -10.88
C LEU A 101 2.24 13.05 -11.18
N THR A 102 1.70 12.28 -10.27
CA THR A 102 1.44 10.85 -10.46
C THR A 102 -0.06 10.63 -10.67
N ILE A 103 -0.42 9.96 -11.76
CA ILE A 103 -1.80 9.55 -11.98
C ILE A 103 -2.00 8.19 -11.35
N ILE A 104 -3.03 8.07 -10.51
CA ILE A 104 -3.38 6.82 -9.83
C ILE A 104 -4.70 6.26 -10.34
N ASP A 105 -4.81 4.95 -10.31
CA ASP A 105 -6.07 4.21 -10.42
C ASP A 105 -6.25 3.48 -9.08
N PRO A 106 -7.08 4.03 -8.14
CA PRO A 106 -7.11 3.62 -6.75
C PRO A 106 -7.67 2.21 -6.56
N GLN A 107 -7.57 1.70 -5.34
CA GLN A 107 -8.16 0.42 -4.94
C GLN A 107 -9.70 0.52 -4.94
N ASP A 108 -10.36 -0.55 -5.43
CA ASP A 108 -11.82 -0.63 -5.46
C ASP A 108 -12.39 -1.20 -4.14
N ASP A 109 -11.59 -2.03 -3.43
CA ASP A 109 -11.97 -2.73 -2.20
C ASP A 109 -10.93 -2.58 -1.09
N ASP A 110 -11.32 -2.92 0.14
CA ASP A 110 -10.43 -3.03 1.27
C ASP A 110 -9.50 -4.26 1.15
N PRO A 111 -8.32 -4.23 1.77
CA PRO A 111 -7.40 -5.35 1.77
C PRO A 111 -7.99 -6.55 2.53
N LYS A 112 -7.61 -7.76 2.13
CA LYS A 112 -8.04 -9.01 2.76
C LYS A 112 -6.93 -9.57 3.64
N ILE A 113 -7.27 -9.84 4.91
CA ILE A 113 -6.39 -10.52 5.86
C ILE A 113 -6.77 -12.01 5.86
N THR A 114 -5.77 -12.89 5.77
CA THR A 114 -5.92 -14.33 5.92
C THR A 114 -4.90 -14.85 6.93
N PHE A 115 -5.32 -15.75 7.81
CA PHE A 115 -4.49 -16.40 8.83
C PHE A 115 -4.97 -17.82 9.07
N LYS A 116 -4.14 -18.66 9.71
CA LYS A 116 -4.42 -20.08 9.86
C LYS A 116 -5.48 -20.39 10.91
N LYS A 117 -5.54 -19.59 11.99
CA LYS A 117 -6.46 -19.75 13.11
C LYS A 117 -6.71 -18.40 13.78
N ASP A 118 -7.82 -18.25 14.44
CA ASP A 118 -8.31 -17.02 15.10
C ASP A 118 -7.99 -16.97 16.61
N THR A 119 -7.40 -18.05 17.16
CA THR A 119 -6.96 -18.16 18.56
C THR A 119 -5.52 -18.63 18.61
N TYR A 120 -4.71 -17.95 19.41
CA TYR A 120 -3.29 -18.26 19.62
C TYR A 120 -2.95 -18.32 21.10
N TYR A 121 -1.89 -19.06 21.44
CA TYR A 121 -1.31 -19.09 22.79
C TYR A 121 -0.06 -18.21 22.84
N ILE A 122 0.26 -17.70 24.04
CA ILE A 122 1.51 -16.96 24.26
C ILE A 122 2.70 -17.85 23.84
N GLY A 123 3.65 -17.26 23.10
CA GLY A 123 4.81 -17.97 22.54
C GLY A 123 4.55 -18.64 21.18
N GLU A 124 3.31 -18.70 20.70
CA GLU A 124 3.04 -19.23 19.36
C GLU A 124 3.38 -18.23 18.25
N MET A 125 3.72 -18.77 17.07
CA MET A 125 3.95 -17.97 15.87
C MET A 125 2.63 -17.58 15.19
N LEU A 126 2.33 -16.30 15.21
CA LEU A 126 1.26 -15.71 14.42
C LEU A 126 1.75 -15.47 12.99
N GLU A 127 1.10 -16.12 12.03
CA GLU A 127 1.32 -15.90 10.60
C GLU A 127 0.04 -15.40 9.97
N ALA A 128 0.12 -14.22 9.34
CA ALA A 128 -0.99 -13.61 8.62
C ALA A 128 -0.52 -13.08 7.26
N ASN A 129 -1.38 -13.18 6.25
CA ASN A 129 -1.14 -12.57 4.95
C ASN A 129 -2.16 -11.46 4.71
N CYS A 130 -1.70 -10.35 4.17
CA CYS A 130 -2.55 -9.30 3.65
C CYS A 130 -2.40 -9.20 2.13
N THR A 131 -3.52 -9.16 1.43
CA THR A 131 -3.59 -8.97 -0.02
C THR A 131 -4.48 -7.77 -0.32
N THR A 132 -3.96 -6.80 -1.08
CA THR A 132 -4.71 -5.60 -1.46
C THR A 132 -5.59 -5.83 -2.67
N ALA A 133 -6.62 -5.01 -2.86
CA ALA A 133 -7.27 -4.87 -4.16
C ALA A 133 -6.28 -4.33 -5.21
N PRO A 134 -6.50 -4.63 -6.50
CA PRO A 134 -5.64 -4.15 -7.56
C PRO A 134 -5.71 -2.63 -7.71
N SER A 135 -4.55 -1.99 -7.84
CA SER A 135 -4.45 -0.56 -8.14
C SER A 135 -3.24 -0.24 -9.02
N LYS A 136 -3.08 1.00 -9.41
CA LYS A 136 -1.90 1.51 -10.11
C LYS A 136 -1.54 2.91 -9.59
N PRO A 137 -0.35 3.09 -8.99
CA PRO A 137 0.63 2.06 -8.65
C PRO A 137 0.09 1.05 -7.64
N PRO A 138 0.75 -0.12 -7.47
CA PRO A 138 0.37 -1.08 -6.42
C PRO A 138 0.46 -0.43 -5.04
N PRO A 139 -0.49 -0.70 -4.12
CA PRO A 139 -0.46 -0.09 -2.79
C PRO A 139 0.67 -0.65 -1.93
N HIS A 140 1.14 0.14 -0.99
CA HIS A 140 2.05 -0.31 0.05
C HIS A 140 1.25 -0.89 1.22
N ILE A 141 1.67 -2.08 1.69
CA ILE A 141 1.07 -2.71 2.87
C ILE A 141 1.90 -2.39 4.11
N THR A 142 1.23 -1.92 5.15
CA THR A 142 1.78 -1.76 6.50
C THR A 142 0.92 -2.51 7.50
N TRP A 143 1.55 -3.34 8.32
CA TRP A 143 0.90 -4.00 9.43
C TRP A 143 0.94 -3.13 10.68
N LEU A 144 -0.21 -2.97 11.33
CA LEU A 144 -0.34 -2.33 12.64
C LEU A 144 -0.83 -3.37 13.66
N LEU A 145 -0.19 -3.37 14.81
CA LEU A 145 -0.54 -4.17 15.97
C LEU A 145 -0.95 -3.22 17.09
N ASN A 146 -2.21 -3.27 17.51
CA ASN A 146 -2.77 -2.31 18.47
C ASN A 146 -2.43 -0.85 18.10
N ASP A 147 -2.60 -0.50 16.80
CA ASP A 147 -2.27 0.79 16.15
C ASP A 147 -0.78 1.14 16.07
N VAL A 148 0.10 0.28 16.53
CA VAL A 148 1.55 0.48 16.42
C VAL A 148 2.09 -0.23 15.18
N LYS A 149 2.88 0.49 14.38
CA LYS A 149 3.51 -0.09 13.19
C LYS A 149 4.44 -1.24 13.55
N VAL A 150 4.20 -2.40 12.94
CA VAL A 150 5.05 -3.58 13.07
C VAL A 150 6.37 -3.32 12.36
N ARG A 151 7.49 -3.74 12.98
CA ARG A 151 8.83 -3.66 12.38
C ARG A 151 8.92 -4.50 11.11
N ASP A 152 9.63 -4.00 10.11
CA ASP A 152 9.77 -4.70 8.83
C ASP A 152 10.50 -6.05 8.94
N SER A 153 11.29 -6.26 10.02
CA SER A 153 11.92 -7.57 10.32
C SER A 153 10.92 -8.73 10.55
N PHE A 154 9.69 -8.42 10.94
CA PHE A 154 8.62 -9.40 11.13
C PHE A 154 7.73 -9.56 9.90
N THR A 155 8.07 -8.91 8.79
CA THR A 155 7.24 -8.90 7.60
C THR A 155 8.02 -9.30 6.36
N LYS A 156 7.32 -9.91 5.39
CA LYS A 156 7.87 -10.28 4.09
C LYS A 156 6.92 -9.82 2.98
N SER A 157 7.43 -8.95 2.10
CA SER A 157 6.70 -8.54 0.90
C SER A 157 6.97 -9.51 -0.24
N PHE A 158 5.95 -9.81 -1.03
CA PHE A 158 6.08 -10.63 -2.23
C PHE A 158 6.07 -9.69 -3.44
N SER A 159 7.16 -9.71 -4.21
CA SER A 159 7.40 -8.81 -5.35
C SER A 159 6.49 -9.08 -6.56
N ASN A 160 5.87 -10.25 -6.62
CA ASN A 160 4.99 -10.64 -7.69
C ASN A 160 3.53 -10.55 -7.20
N GLY A 161 3.08 -9.33 -6.93
CA GLY A 161 1.65 -9.10 -6.72
C GLY A 161 0.86 -9.62 -7.93
N ILE A 162 -0.38 -10.03 -7.69
CA ILE A 162 -1.25 -10.49 -8.77
C ILE A 162 -1.46 -9.34 -9.74
N VAL A 163 -1.08 -9.56 -11.00
CA VAL A 163 -1.22 -8.56 -12.07
C VAL A 163 -2.57 -8.76 -12.75
N HIS A 164 -3.34 -7.70 -12.87
CA HIS A 164 -4.67 -7.69 -13.47
C HIS A 164 -4.69 -6.77 -14.69
N GLY A 165 -5.27 -7.20 -15.79
CA GLY A 165 -5.48 -6.41 -17.01
C GLY A 165 -4.69 -6.89 -18.22
N HIS A 166 -5.07 -6.36 -19.37
CA HIS A 166 -4.46 -6.63 -20.66
C HIS A 166 -3.76 -5.36 -21.16
N GLY A 167 -2.46 -5.45 -21.38
CA GLY A 167 -1.64 -4.35 -21.89
C GLY A 167 -0.83 -3.62 -20.82
N TYR A 168 0.37 -3.19 -21.20
CA TYR A 168 1.38 -2.60 -20.30
C TYR A 168 0.92 -1.32 -19.59
N PHE A 169 0.07 -0.52 -20.24
CA PHE A 169 -0.36 0.80 -19.72
C PHE A 169 -1.57 0.74 -18.79
N GLU A 170 -2.38 -0.32 -18.83
CA GLU A 170 -3.60 -0.44 -18.04
C GLU A 170 -3.53 -1.49 -16.93
N THR A 171 -2.38 -2.12 -16.77
CA THR A 171 -2.18 -3.16 -15.80
C THR A 171 -2.23 -2.61 -14.37
N LYS A 172 -3.19 -3.08 -13.58
CA LYS A 172 -3.23 -2.91 -12.11
C LYS A 172 -2.53 -4.07 -11.45
N ALA A 173 -2.03 -3.88 -10.25
CA ALA A 173 -1.44 -4.96 -9.47
C ALA A 173 -1.86 -4.88 -8.00
N SER A 174 -2.02 -6.06 -7.40
CA SER A 174 -2.23 -6.24 -5.96
C SER A 174 -0.90 -6.41 -5.26
N SER A 175 -0.78 -5.92 -4.05
CA SER A 175 0.36 -6.18 -3.16
C SER A 175 0.02 -7.30 -2.18
N ILE A 176 1.04 -8.08 -1.81
CA ILE A 176 0.93 -9.13 -0.80
C ILE A 176 2.05 -8.96 0.21
N LYS A 177 1.69 -8.93 1.50
CA LYS A 177 2.67 -8.86 2.60
C LYS A 177 2.31 -9.82 3.71
N GLN A 178 3.23 -10.69 4.05
CA GLN A 178 3.12 -11.63 5.17
C GLN A 178 3.64 -10.98 6.44
N LEU A 179 2.95 -11.23 7.55
CA LEU A 179 3.40 -11.02 8.91
C LEU A 179 3.77 -12.37 9.52
N SER A 180 4.90 -12.45 10.23
CA SER A 180 5.31 -13.61 11.01
C SER A 180 5.98 -13.12 12.28
N MET A 181 5.35 -13.34 13.44
CA MET A 181 5.85 -12.90 14.73
C MET A 181 5.37 -13.81 15.86
N GLU A 182 6.15 -13.92 16.91
CA GLU A 182 5.75 -14.60 18.13
C GLU A 182 4.75 -13.76 18.93
N VAL A 183 3.68 -14.38 19.40
CA VAL A 183 2.66 -13.75 20.23
C VAL A 183 3.20 -13.57 21.65
N SER A 184 3.27 -12.31 22.09
CA SER A 184 3.62 -11.97 23.48
C SER A 184 2.37 -11.73 24.33
N GLN A 185 2.54 -11.67 25.65
CA GLN A 185 1.49 -11.36 26.60
C GLN A 185 0.85 -9.99 26.30
N LEU A 186 -0.47 -9.91 26.37
CA LEU A 186 -1.27 -8.69 26.14
C LEU A 186 -2.16 -8.43 27.37
N GLU A 187 -2.31 -7.17 27.71
CA GLU A 187 -3.11 -6.76 28.88
C GLU A 187 -4.58 -7.19 28.80
N ASP A 188 -5.18 -7.28 27.59
CA ASP A 188 -6.61 -7.55 27.38
C ASP A 188 -6.92 -8.93 26.75
N GLY A 189 -5.93 -9.82 26.57
CA GLY A 189 -6.12 -11.13 25.93
C GLY A 189 -6.58 -11.07 24.47
N LYS A 190 -6.62 -9.88 23.85
CA LYS A 190 -7.00 -9.68 22.44
C LYS A 190 -5.99 -8.83 21.71
N LEU A 191 -5.65 -9.27 20.52
CA LEU A 191 -4.74 -8.62 19.61
C LEU A 191 -5.53 -7.98 18.47
N ARG A 192 -5.43 -6.66 18.31
CA ARG A 192 -5.99 -5.97 17.15
C ARG A 192 -4.94 -5.90 16.05
N LEU A 193 -5.15 -6.66 14.97
CA LEU A 193 -4.28 -6.70 13.82
C LEU A 193 -4.93 -5.95 12.66
N THR A 194 -4.27 -4.89 12.17
CA THR A 194 -4.74 -4.07 11.05
C THR A 194 -3.77 -4.16 9.89
N CYS A 195 -4.28 -4.45 8.72
CA CYS A 195 -3.59 -4.28 7.45
C CYS A 195 -3.98 -2.94 6.83
N MET A 196 -3.01 -2.06 6.68
CA MET A 196 -3.15 -0.73 6.07
C MET A 196 -2.55 -0.76 4.67
N ALA A 197 -3.34 -0.44 3.65
CA ALA A 197 -2.94 -0.37 2.25
C ALA A 197 -2.99 1.08 1.77
N THR A 198 -1.85 1.68 1.42
CA THR A 198 -1.75 3.12 1.13
C THR A 198 -0.97 3.44 -0.15
N ILE A 199 -1.31 4.56 -0.78
CA ILE A 199 -0.56 5.20 -1.86
C ILE A 199 -0.36 6.68 -1.47
N PRO A 200 0.87 7.18 -1.26
CA PRO A 200 2.15 6.46 -1.14
C PRO A 200 2.25 5.59 0.11
N GLY A 201 3.43 5.02 0.35
CA GLY A 201 3.69 4.19 1.54
C GLY A 201 3.35 4.92 2.85
N TYR A 202 2.87 4.14 3.82
CA TYR A 202 2.42 4.63 5.13
C TYR A 202 3.55 5.33 5.91
N VAL A 203 3.26 6.53 6.41
CA VAL A 203 4.15 7.31 7.29
C VAL A 203 3.54 7.37 8.70
N ASN A 204 2.34 7.91 8.83
CA ASN A 204 1.57 8.02 10.08
C ASN A 204 0.08 8.24 9.75
N ASN A 205 -0.77 8.29 10.77
CA ASN A 205 -2.23 8.46 10.59
C ASN A 205 -2.62 9.86 10.10
N ASP A 206 -1.78 10.87 10.32
CA ASP A 206 -2.07 12.28 9.97
C ASP A 206 -1.55 12.66 8.57
N SER A 207 -0.90 11.73 7.86
CA SER A 207 -0.38 11.97 6.52
C SER A 207 -1.48 11.94 5.46
N ASP A 208 -1.40 12.84 4.49
CA ASP A 208 -2.29 12.84 3.32
C ASP A 208 -1.90 11.69 2.36
N TYR A 209 -2.82 10.77 2.17
CA TYR A 209 -2.69 9.67 1.21
C TYR A 209 -3.56 9.93 -0.03
N ALA A 210 -3.05 9.55 -1.19
CA ALA A 210 -3.82 9.59 -2.42
C ALA A 210 -4.89 8.48 -2.49
N ASP A 211 -4.58 7.34 -1.83
CA ASP A 211 -5.51 6.25 -1.58
C ASP A 211 -5.15 5.57 -0.27
N ILE A 212 -6.15 5.25 0.54
CA ILE A 212 -6.01 4.57 1.82
C ILE A 212 -7.16 3.60 2.03
N ARG A 213 -6.82 2.35 2.32
CA ARG A 213 -7.75 1.28 2.67
C ARG A 213 -7.21 0.50 3.85
N ASN A 214 -8.09 -0.07 4.65
CA ASN A 214 -7.65 -0.90 5.77
C ASN A 214 -8.65 -2.02 6.07
N SER A 215 -8.13 -3.09 6.66
CA SER A 215 -8.93 -4.14 7.30
C SER A 215 -8.36 -4.46 8.66
N THR A 216 -9.24 -4.71 9.61
CA THR A 216 -8.87 -5.02 11.00
C THR A 216 -9.53 -6.31 11.42
N VAL A 217 -8.76 -7.16 12.09
CA VAL A 217 -9.22 -8.40 12.72
C VAL A 217 -8.79 -8.42 14.17
N TYR A 218 -9.58 -9.10 15.01
CA TYR A 218 -9.27 -9.34 16.40
C TYR A 218 -8.91 -10.81 16.58
N ILE A 219 -7.76 -11.06 17.18
CA ILE A 219 -7.22 -12.39 17.43
C ILE A 219 -7.28 -12.62 18.94
N GLU A 220 -7.82 -13.74 19.37
CA GLU A 220 -7.88 -14.12 20.77
C GLU A 220 -6.56 -14.76 21.22
N ILE A 221 -6.02 -14.28 22.35
CA ILE A 221 -4.77 -14.78 22.91
C ILE A 221 -5.06 -15.42 24.26
N LEU A 222 -4.70 -16.69 24.39
CA LEU A 222 -4.84 -17.49 25.60
C LEU A 222 -3.48 -17.65 26.29
N GLU A 223 -3.49 -17.67 27.63
CA GLU A 223 -2.26 -17.72 28.44
C GLU A 223 -1.60 -19.10 28.40
N GLU A 224 -2.38 -20.18 28.38
CA GLU A 224 -1.88 -21.55 28.43
C GLU A 224 -2.31 -22.37 27.22
N SER A 225 -1.37 -23.06 26.60
CA SER A 225 -1.66 -24.15 25.67
C SER A 225 -2.33 -25.30 26.42
N PRO A 226 -3.39 -25.94 25.87
CA PRO A 226 -3.93 -27.15 26.50
C PRO A 226 -2.80 -28.15 26.68
N ALA A 227 -2.58 -28.55 27.94
CA ALA A 227 -1.57 -29.55 28.27
C ALA A 227 -1.81 -30.80 27.42
N LEU A 228 -0.79 -31.25 26.70
CA LEU A 228 -0.82 -32.58 26.08
C LEU A 228 -1.23 -33.58 27.16
N PRO A 229 -2.25 -34.44 26.91
CA PRO A 229 -2.60 -35.47 27.87
C PRO A 229 -1.33 -36.27 28.19
N SER A 230 -0.96 -36.27 29.46
CA SER A 230 0.16 -37.08 29.95
C SER A 230 -0.03 -38.50 29.43
N PRO A 231 1.00 -39.16 28.88
CA PRO A 231 0.88 -40.57 28.54
C PRO A 231 0.40 -41.28 29.80
N VAL A 232 -0.78 -41.89 29.74
CA VAL A 232 -1.32 -42.70 30.81
C VAL A 232 -0.27 -43.75 31.03
N GLU A 233 0.46 -43.67 32.18
CA GLU A 233 1.29 -44.78 32.63
C GLU A 233 0.38 -45.98 32.70
N ALA A 234 0.54 -46.88 31.74
CA ALA A 234 -0.07 -48.17 31.77
C ALA A 234 0.47 -48.85 33.02
N ALA A 235 -0.27 -48.77 34.13
CA ALA A 235 0.01 -49.55 35.32
C ALA A 235 0.01 -51.02 34.89
N SER A 236 1.20 -51.56 34.65
CA SER A 236 1.42 -52.96 34.47
C SER A 236 1.18 -53.62 35.85
N SER A 237 -0.07 -54.02 36.08
CA SER A 237 -0.41 -54.97 37.11
C SER A 237 0.18 -56.34 36.68
N ALA A 238 1.47 -56.53 36.99
CA ALA A 238 2.08 -57.84 36.94
C ALA A 238 1.48 -58.66 38.08
N THR A 239 0.41 -59.40 37.81
CA THR A 239 -0.05 -60.49 38.64
C THR A 239 1.01 -61.58 38.59
N LEU A 240 1.73 -61.70 39.67
CA LEU A 240 2.61 -62.84 39.96
C LEU A 240 1.78 -64.12 40.03
N LEU A 241 1.64 -64.80 38.89
CA LEU A 241 1.22 -66.20 38.87
C LEU A 241 2.44 -67.07 39.37
N THR A 242 2.42 -67.41 40.66
CA THR A 242 3.28 -68.43 41.22
C THR A 242 2.87 -69.77 40.61
N LEU A 243 3.63 -70.20 39.62
CA LEU A 243 3.50 -71.54 39.07
C LEU A 243 4.23 -72.50 39.99
N ASN A 244 3.44 -73.25 40.75
CA ASN A 244 3.89 -74.37 41.55
C ASN A 244 4.31 -75.49 40.59
N CYS A 245 5.62 -75.70 40.43
CA CYS A 245 6.17 -76.74 39.58
C CYS A 245 6.32 -77.96 40.44
N MET A 246 5.33 -78.86 40.44
CA MET A 246 5.48 -80.25 40.92
C MET A 246 5.79 -81.15 39.75
N LEU A 247 6.95 -81.75 39.87
CA LEU A 247 7.52 -82.90 39.18
C LEU A 247 6.48 -83.91 38.66
N VAL A 248 6.55 -84.24 37.39
CA VAL A 248 6.39 -85.66 36.97
C VAL A 248 7.48 -85.93 35.94
N VAL A 249 8.40 -86.73 36.39
CA VAL A 249 9.41 -87.52 35.65
C VAL A 249 8.71 -88.76 35.15
N LEU A 250 9.06 -89.20 33.98
CA LEU A 250 9.14 -90.55 33.48
C LEU A 250 8.40 -90.91 32.17
N PHE A 251 9.23 -91.46 31.30
CA PHE A 251 9.01 -92.52 30.29
C PHE A 251 8.34 -92.05 28.98
N LEU A 252 8.80 -92.39 27.85
CA LEU A 252 9.51 -93.48 27.16
C LEU A 252 9.85 -92.98 25.75
N TRP A 253 10.97 -93.19 25.29
CA TRP A 253 11.53 -94.04 24.24
C TRP A 253 10.58 -94.63 23.21
N LEU A 254 11.03 -94.65 21.96
CA LEU A 254 10.66 -95.41 20.76
C LEU A 254 9.46 -94.90 19.95
N PHE A 255 9.67 -94.42 18.79
CA PHE A 255 10.04 -94.92 17.45
C PHE A 255 10.44 -93.76 16.57
#